data_ffe3450571e072e56dc71b87001d940f
#
_entry.id   ffe3450571e072e56dc71b87001d940f
#
_cell.length_a   1.000
_cell.length_b   1.000
_cell.length_c   1.000
_cell.angle_alpha   90.00
_cell.angle_beta   90.00
_cell.angle_gamma   90.00
#
_symmetry.space_group_name_H-M   'P 1'
#
loop_
_entity.id
_entity.type
_entity.pdbx_description
1 polymer ?
#
loop_
_entity_poly.entity_id
_entity_poly.type
_entity_poly.pdbx_seq_one_letter_code
_entity_poly.pdbx_strand_id
1 'polypeptide(L)'
;MRIGLFTDTYFPQVSGVATSIRTLKEELEKQGHEVYVFTTTDKKVKRYEDPTIIRLPSVPFISFTDRRVVYRGLISSYKIAKQYKLELIHTQTEFSVGLLGKMVAAALRIPVVHTYHTQYEDYVEYIANGKLIKPSMVKYIVRGFLNDLDGVICPSRIVLNLLDDYHIKIPKRVIPTGIKLEDYLRDDISQKDIDSLRVDLGVANDETMLLSLSRISSEKNIQAVLSHFPEVLTENPKVKLVVVGDGPYSDDLKVLAKELDIESKVVFTGMVNHEDVAVYYRAADFFISASTSETQGLTYTESLASGTPVIAHGNPYLDDLIDDKMFGTLFYREEDLADAILDAIAETPVMDAKKHQEKLYTISAEHFGKSVYAFYLDVLISEKSKKKEKFSLTVKGSKTDRSIKLAKTAISLPSQAVKATAMTSVKVVKAPKHLIEIVRDFLD
;
A
#
# COMPACT_ATOMS: atom_id res chain seq x y z
N MET A 1 -2.02 -1.86 24.36
CA MET A 1 -1.75 -3.15 23.70
C MET A 1 -0.34 -3.13 23.13
N ARG A 2 0.36 -4.28 23.09
CA ARG A 2 1.69 -4.40 22.50
C ARG A 2 1.57 -5.12 21.18
N ILE A 3 1.90 -4.42 20.09
CA ILE A 3 1.61 -4.83 18.72
C ILE A 3 2.94 -4.97 17.95
N GLY A 4 3.09 -6.07 17.22
CA GLY A 4 4.23 -6.27 16.32
C GLY A 4 3.81 -6.07 14.87
N LEU A 5 4.34 -5.07 14.18
CA LEU A 5 4.18 -4.88 12.73
C LEU A 5 5.33 -5.58 12.00
N PHE A 6 5.02 -6.52 11.12
CA PHE A 6 6.01 -7.32 10.38
C PHE A 6 5.95 -7.00 8.90
N THR A 7 7.05 -6.47 8.34
CA THR A 7 7.10 -5.93 6.98
C THR A 7 8.46 -6.11 6.32
N ASP A 8 8.49 -6.44 5.04
CA ASP A 8 9.72 -6.48 4.23
C ASP A 8 10.15 -5.09 3.75
N THR A 9 9.27 -4.08 3.80
CA THR A 9 9.52 -2.71 3.37
C THR A 9 9.20 -1.71 4.48
N TYR A 10 10.15 -0.84 4.79
CA TYR A 10 9.98 0.26 5.75
C TYR A 10 11.02 1.35 5.48
N PHE A 11 10.84 2.53 6.09
CA PHE A 11 11.80 3.62 5.97
C PHE A 11 13.25 3.18 6.26
N PRO A 12 14.25 3.72 5.51
CA PRO A 12 14.21 4.87 4.61
C PRO A 12 13.71 4.57 3.18
N GLN A 13 13.27 3.36 2.89
CA GLN A 13 12.65 3.04 1.60
C GLN A 13 11.26 3.69 1.55
N VAL A 14 11.08 4.70 0.71
CA VAL A 14 9.82 5.43 0.53
C VAL A 14 8.90 4.65 -0.41
N SER A 15 7.70 4.35 0.05
CA SER A 15 6.62 3.74 -0.74
C SER A 15 5.28 3.95 -0.02
N GLY A 16 4.16 3.86 -0.74
CA GLY A 16 2.82 3.92 -0.13
C GLY A 16 2.63 2.93 1.02
N VAL A 17 3.19 1.72 0.90
CA VAL A 17 3.17 0.70 1.96
C VAL A 17 3.97 1.15 3.18
N ALA A 18 5.19 1.67 3.00
CA ALA A 18 6.02 2.15 4.11
C ALA A 18 5.36 3.34 4.82
N THR A 19 4.74 4.24 4.05
CA THR A 19 3.99 5.38 4.58
C THR A 19 2.79 4.90 5.40
N SER A 20 1.98 3.97 4.87
CA SER A 20 0.85 3.37 5.59
C SER A 20 1.26 2.74 6.93
N ILE A 21 2.37 1.99 6.95
CA ILE A 21 2.87 1.34 8.16
C ILE A 21 3.34 2.37 9.20
N ARG A 22 4.05 3.42 8.76
CA ARG A 22 4.48 4.50 9.66
C ARG A 22 3.29 5.24 10.24
N THR A 23 2.31 5.61 9.41
CA THR A 23 1.08 6.25 9.84
C THR A 23 0.33 5.39 10.86
N LEU A 24 0.18 4.09 10.59
CA LEU A 24 -0.45 3.17 11.53
C LEU A 24 0.30 3.09 12.86
N LYS A 25 1.64 2.98 12.83
CA LYS A 25 2.47 2.95 14.05
C LYS A 25 2.21 4.19 14.90
N GLU A 26 2.34 5.37 14.30
CA GLU A 26 2.18 6.64 14.99
C GLU A 26 0.78 6.83 15.57
N GLU A 27 -0.27 6.47 14.84
CA GLU A 27 -1.65 6.58 15.31
C GLU A 27 -1.97 5.60 16.44
N LEU A 28 -1.46 4.38 16.38
CA LEU A 28 -1.61 3.43 17.48
C LEU A 28 -0.83 3.89 18.73
N GLU A 29 0.35 4.49 18.56
CA GLU A 29 1.13 5.06 19.66
C GLU A 29 0.45 6.28 20.29
N LYS A 30 -0.16 7.17 19.49
CA LYS A 30 -1.01 8.27 19.99
C LYS A 30 -2.19 7.76 20.83
N GLN A 31 -2.72 6.58 20.51
CA GLN A 31 -3.77 5.90 21.28
C GLN A 31 -3.25 5.18 22.54
N GLY A 32 -1.96 5.30 22.86
CA GLY A 32 -1.35 4.70 24.05
C GLY A 32 -0.97 3.22 23.90
N HIS A 33 -0.76 2.75 22.69
CA HIS A 33 -0.28 1.40 22.41
C HIS A 33 1.24 1.39 22.21
N GLU A 34 1.89 0.27 22.48
CA GLU A 34 3.29 0.04 22.21
C GLU A 34 3.43 -0.71 20.88
N VAL A 35 4.10 -0.11 19.90
CA VAL A 35 4.21 -0.66 18.53
C VAL A 35 5.66 -0.94 18.18
N TYR A 36 5.93 -2.17 17.77
CA TYR A 36 7.26 -2.65 17.40
C TYR A 36 7.27 -3.08 15.94
N VAL A 37 8.16 -2.49 15.13
CA VAL A 37 8.28 -2.79 13.70
C VAL A 37 9.43 -3.76 13.46
N PHE A 38 9.14 -4.93 12.93
CA PHE A 38 10.12 -5.90 12.48
C PHE A 38 10.29 -5.76 10.97
N THR A 39 11.50 -5.43 10.52
CA THR A 39 11.76 -5.16 9.11
C THR A 39 13.16 -5.57 8.68
N THR A 40 13.47 -5.36 7.40
CA THR A 40 14.78 -5.68 6.80
C THR A 40 15.84 -4.65 7.19
N THR A 41 17.13 -5.03 7.12
CA THR A 41 18.23 -4.08 7.23
C THR A 41 18.27 -3.13 6.03
N ASP A 42 18.73 -1.91 6.26
CA ASP A 42 19.07 -0.96 5.21
C ASP A 42 20.47 -0.40 5.46
N LYS A 43 21.26 -0.18 4.39
CA LYS A 43 22.63 0.33 4.50
C LYS A 43 22.70 1.79 4.94
N LYS A 44 21.63 2.56 4.70
CA LYS A 44 21.55 3.99 5.01
C LYS A 44 21.18 4.28 6.46
N VAL A 45 20.75 3.25 7.23
CA VAL A 45 20.24 3.42 8.59
C VAL A 45 21.12 2.69 9.58
N LYS A 46 21.47 3.35 10.67
CA LYS A 46 22.13 2.73 11.83
C LYS A 46 21.15 1.79 12.51
N ARG A 47 21.62 0.61 12.89
CA ARG A 47 20.81 -0.50 13.42
C ARG A 47 20.01 -0.16 14.69
N TYR A 48 20.37 0.92 15.39
CA TYR A 48 19.88 1.26 16.74
C TYR A 48 19.32 2.68 16.83
N GLU A 49 18.84 3.29 15.72
CA GLU A 49 18.30 4.66 15.77
C GLU A 49 16.98 4.74 16.55
N ASP A 50 16.11 3.74 16.40
CA ASP A 50 14.84 3.61 17.13
C ASP A 50 14.73 2.18 17.68
N PRO A 51 14.70 2.00 19.02
CA PRO A 51 14.62 0.69 19.64
C PRO A 51 13.32 -0.06 19.34
N THR A 52 12.29 0.61 18.88
CA THR A 52 11.02 0.01 18.45
C THR A 52 11.08 -0.53 17.03
N ILE A 53 12.14 -0.22 16.26
CA ILE A 53 12.36 -0.73 14.90
C ILE A 53 13.42 -1.82 14.90
N ILE A 54 12.99 -3.05 14.81
CA ILE A 54 13.83 -4.24 14.85
C ILE A 54 14.24 -4.63 13.43
N ARG A 55 15.50 -4.36 13.06
CA ARG A 55 16.02 -4.68 11.74
C ARG A 55 16.66 -6.04 11.70
N LEU A 56 16.13 -6.91 10.84
CA LEU A 56 16.55 -8.30 10.68
C LEU A 56 17.60 -8.44 9.58
N PRO A 57 18.62 -9.31 9.76
CA PRO A 57 19.63 -9.56 8.74
C PRO A 57 19.02 -9.98 7.42
N SER A 58 19.28 -9.22 6.35
CA SER A 58 18.67 -9.39 5.04
C SER A 58 19.67 -9.15 3.91
N VAL A 59 19.41 -9.74 2.75
CA VAL A 59 20.18 -9.58 1.52
C VAL A 59 19.30 -8.95 0.43
N PRO A 60 19.88 -8.21 -0.53
CA PRO A 60 19.13 -7.71 -1.67
C PRO A 60 18.50 -8.87 -2.46
N PHE A 61 17.30 -8.67 -2.96
CA PHE A 61 16.67 -9.63 -3.85
C PHE A 61 17.16 -9.41 -5.28
N ILE A 62 17.62 -10.47 -5.94
CA ILE A 62 18.37 -10.38 -7.22
C ILE A 62 17.53 -9.78 -8.35
N SER A 63 16.23 -10.10 -8.40
CA SER A 63 15.33 -9.63 -9.46
C SER A 63 14.77 -8.22 -9.22
N PHE A 64 14.82 -7.73 -7.97
CA PHE A 64 14.37 -6.40 -7.56
C PHE A 64 15.37 -5.88 -6.54
N THR A 65 16.36 -5.13 -6.99
CA THR A 65 17.48 -4.64 -6.16
C THR A 65 17.03 -3.75 -5.00
N ASP A 66 15.85 -3.13 -5.13
CA ASP A 66 15.22 -2.30 -4.10
C ASP A 66 14.52 -3.13 -3.01
N ARG A 67 14.35 -4.43 -3.22
CA ARG A 67 13.74 -5.35 -2.24
C ARG A 67 14.79 -6.18 -1.54
N ARG A 68 14.51 -6.54 -0.29
CA ARG A 68 15.43 -7.34 0.53
C ARG A 68 14.69 -8.54 1.10
N VAL A 69 15.41 -9.65 1.27
CA VAL A 69 14.89 -10.91 1.84
C VAL A 69 15.64 -11.22 3.13
N VAL A 70 14.90 -11.46 4.20
CA VAL A 70 15.48 -11.90 5.49
C VAL A 70 15.89 -13.38 5.37
N TYR A 71 17.15 -13.69 5.69
CA TYR A 71 17.70 -15.03 5.66
C TYR A 71 17.96 -15.62 7.06
N ARG A 72 17.91 -14.79 8.09
CA ARG A 72 18.06 -15.17 9.51
C ARG A 72 17.19 -14.25 10.37
N GLY A 73 16.50 -14.79 11.36
CA GLY A 73 15.75 -13.92 12.27
C GLY A 73 14.62 -14.58 13.04
N LEU A 74 14.25 -15.83 12.77
CA LEU A 74 13.11 -16.47 13.44
C LEU A 74 13.30 -16.53 14.97
N ILE A 75 14.42 -17.07 15.42
CA ILE A 75 14.69 -17.24 16.87
C ILE A 75 14.83 -15.87 17.54
N SER A 76 15.52 -14.91 16.91
CA SER A 76 15.67 -13.56 17.47
C SER A 76 14.34 -12.82 17.52
N SER A 77 13.54 -12.87 16.47
CA SER A 77 12.21 -12.25 16.42
C SER A 77 11.28 -12.86 17.47
N TYR A 78 11.29 -14.20 17.64
CA TYR A 78 10.54 -14.87 18.69
C TYR A 78 10.97 -14.41 20.10
N LYS A 79 12.29 -14.37 20.36
CA LYS A 79 12.82 -13.92 21.67
C LYS A 79 12.44 -12.48 21.97
N ILE A 80 12.57 -11.58 20.99
CA ILE A 80 12.22 -10.16 21.10
C ILE A 80 10.71 -10.01 21.31
N ALA A 81 9.89 -10.65 20.49
CA ALA A 81 8.44 -10.63 20.60
C ALA A 81 7.95 -11.15 21.97
N LYS A 82 8.59 -12.19 22.48
CA LYS A 82 8.32 -12.74 23.83
C LYS A 82 8.77 -11.78 24.94
N GLN A 83 9.94 -11.15 24.80
CA GLN A 83 10.46 -10.18 25.75
C GLN A 83 9.55 -8.95 25.86
N TYR A 84 9.10 -8.41 24.73
CA TYR A 84 8.17 -7.31 24.68
C TYR A 84 6.72 -7.73 24.96
N LYS A 85 6.47 -9.04 25.15
CA LYS A 85 5.14 -9.60 25.45
C LYS A 85 4.10 -9.17 24.44
N LEU A 86 4.38 -9.30 23.15
CA LEU A 86 3.43 -8.94 22.10
C LEU A 86 2.10 -9.66 22.30
N GLU A 87 1.01 -8.95 22.04
CA GLU A 87 -0.37 -9.42 22.22
C GLU A 87 -1.07 -9.68 20.89
N LEU A 88 -0.55 -9.08 19.79
CA LEU A 88 -1.01 -9.26 18.43
C LEU A 88 0.14 -9.03 17.45
N ILE A 89 0.15 -9.76 16.36
CA ILE A 89 1.03 -9.51 15.23
C ILE A 89 0.19 -9.05 14.04
N HIS A 90 0.66 -8.00 13.36
CA HIS A 90 0.09 -7.52 12.13
C HIS A 90 1.15 -7.57 11.02
N THR A 91 0.96 -8.46 10.06
CA THR A 91 1.83 -8.59 8.90
C THR A 91 1.40 -7.62 7.80
N GLN A 92 2.39 -6.99 7.13
CA GLN A 92 2.14 -5.96 6.12
C GLN A 92 2.64 -6.37 4.73
N THR A 93 3.32 -7.51 4.66
CA THR A 93 3.81 -8.11 3.41
C THR A 93 3.70 -9.62 3.51
N GLU A 94 3.59 -10.32 2.38
CA GLU A 94 3.42 -11.76 2.28
C GLU A 94 4.75 -12.52 2.12
N PHE A 95 5.87 -11.78 2.13
CA PHE A 95 7.20 -12.34 1.89
C PHE A 95 7.92 -12.73 3.18
N SER A 96 9.23 -12.60 3.20
CA SER A 96 10.10 -13.16 4.24
C SER A 96 9.74 -12.73 5.66
N VAL A 97 9.53 -11.43 5.88
CA VAL A 97 9.20 -10.90 7.21
C VAL A 97 7.74 -11.17 7.58
N GLY A 98 6.83 -11.12 6.61
CA GLY A 98 5.43 -11.48 6.86
C GLY A 98 5.27 -12.95 7.25
N LEU A 99 5.92 -13.88 6.55
CA LEU A 99 5.96 -15.30 6.92
C LEU A 99 6.57 -15.49 8.31
N LEU A 100 7.65 -14.77 8.61
CA LEU A 100 8.28 -14.77 9.93
C LEU A 100 7.30 -14.34 11.02
N GLY A 101 6.51 -13.28 10.76
CA GLY A 101 5.47 -12.80 11.68
C GLY A 101 4.42 -13.87 11.97
N LYS A 102 3.93 -14.59 10.96
CA LYS A 102 3.02 -15.73 11.15
C LYS A 102 3.61 -16.82 12.02
N MET A 103 4.88 -17.19 11.78
CA MET A 103 5.56 -18.23 12.57
C MET A 103 5.74 -17.80 14.03
N VAL A 104 6.09 -16.54 14.27
CA VAL A 104 6.22 -15.97 15.63
C VAL A 104 4.86 -15.92 16.32
N ALA A 105 3.79 -15.49 15.65
CA ALA A 105 2.44 -15.49 16.19
C ALA A 105 1.98 -16.89 16.61
N ALA A 106 2.18 -17.88 15.75
CA ALA A 106 1.87 -19.28 16.03
C ALA A 106 2.65 -19.81 17.24
N ALA A 107 3.96 -19.53 17.34
CA ALA A 107 4.81 -19.95 18.44
C ALA A 107 4.42 -19.30 19.78
N LEU A 108 3.98 -18.04 19.76
CA LEU A 108 3.49 -17.29 20.94
C LEU A 108 2.02 -17.58 21.24
N ARG A 109 1.27 -18.19 20.32
CA ARG A 109 -0.17 -18.43 20.40
C ARG A 109 -0.98 -17.14 20.56
N ILE A 110 -0.57 -16.11 19.83
CA ILE A 110 -1.26 -14.81 19.76
C ILE A 110 -1.89 -14.60 18.39
N PRO A 111 -2.93 -13.77 18.27
CA PRO A 111 -3.59 -13.50 17.01
C PRO A 111 -2.65 -12.88 15.97
N VAL A 112 -2.94 -13.16 14.70
CA VAL A 112 -2.24 -12.57 13.56
C VAL A 112 -3.24 -12.03 12.55
N VAL A 113 -3.11 -10.75 12.22
CA VAL A 113 -3.85 -10.07 11.16
C VAL A 113 -2.90 -9.67 10.03
N HIS A 114 -3.45 -9.33 8.88
CA HIS A 114 -2.68 -8.90 7.72
C HIS A 114 -3.35 -7.73 7.03
N THR A 115 -2.58 -6.77 6.51
CA THR A 115 -3.07 -5.80 5.52
C THR A 115 -2.56 -6.20 4.14
N TYR A 116 -3.49 -6.39 3.19
CA TYR A 116 -3.18 -6.77 1.82
C TYR A 116 -2.95 -5.53 0.96
N HIS A 117 -1.69 -5.10 0.84
CA HIS A 117 -1.32 -3.83 0.20
C HIS A 117 -1.14 -3.91 -1.32
N THR A 118 -0.85 -5.07 -1.89
CA THR A 118 -0.36 -5.20 -3.26
C THR A 118 -1.24 -6.12 -4.08
N GLN A 119 -1.75 -5.62 -5.19
CA GLN A 119 -2.42 -6.41 -6.21
C GLN A 119 -1.34 -7.09 -7.07
N TYR A 120 -0.94 -8.31 -6.68
CA TYR A 120 0.17 -9.02 -7.32
C TYR A 120 -0.09 -9.40 -8.77
N GLU A 121 -1.34 -9.47 -9.20
CA GLU A 121 -1.69 -9.79 -10.59
C GLU A 121 -1.11 -8.78 -11.56
N ASP A 122 -1.11 -7.49 -11.19
CA ASP A 122 -0.57 -6.41 -12.02
C ASP A 122 0.97 -6.41 -12.08
N TYR A 123 1.62 -7.11 -11.14
CA TYR A 123 3.08 -7.16 -11.05
C TYR A 123 3.71 -8.46 -11.56
N VAL A 124 2.90 -9.46 -11.92
CA VAL A 124 3.40 -10.77 -12.40
C VAL A 124 4.23 -10.62 -13.67
N GLU A 125 3.89 -9.69 -14.55
CA GLU A 125 4.63 -9.42 -15.78
C GLU A 125 6.05 -8.91 -15.51
N TYR A 126 6.27 -8.20 -14.40
CA TYR A 126 7.60 -7.72 -13.99
C TYR A 126 8.43 -8.80 -13.28
N ILE A 127 7.82 -9.90 -12.82
CA ILE A 127 8.55 -11.01 -12.19
C ILE A 127 9.08 -11.94 -13.28
N ALA A 128 10.38 -11.81 -13.58
CA ALA A 128 11.07 -12.62 -14.59
C ALA A 128 10.40 -12.58 -15.98
N ASN A 129 9.96 -11.38 -16.42
CA ASN A 129 9.29 -11.14 -17.71
C ASN A 129 8.05 -12.03 -17.90
N GLY A 130 7.26 -12.26 -16.87
CA GLY A 130 6.02 -13.06 -16.93
C GLY A 130 6.23 -14.57 -17.11
N LYS A 131 7.49 -15.05 -17.18
CA LYS A 131 7.80 -16.45 -17.53
C LYS A 131 7.75 -17.42 -16.36
N LEU A 132 7.80 -16.94 -15.10
CA LEU A 132 7.96 -17.80 -13.92
C LEU A 132 6.69 -17.97 -13.09
N ILE A 133 5.80 -17.00 -13.06
CA ILE A 133 4.56 -17.06 -12.26
C ILE A 133 3.38 -16.71 -13.18
N LYS A 134 2.42 -17.62 -13.32
CA LYS A 134 1.18 -17.34 -14.03
C LYS A 134 0.20 -16.65 -13.06
N PRO A 135 -0.68 -15.75 -13.53
CA PRO A 135 -1.72 -15.11 -12.69
C PRO A 135 -2.52 -16.12 -11.86
N SER A 136 -2.83 -17.29 -12.43
CA SER A 136 -3.52 -18.37 -11.73
C SER A 136 -2.76 -18.93 -10.52
N MET A 137 -1.43 -18.81 -10.46
CA MET A 137 -0.61 -19.26 -9.32
C MET A 137 -0.62 -18.26 -8.18
N VAL A 138 -0.80 -16.95 -8.46
CA VAL A 138 -0.90 -15.89 -7.46
C VAL A 138 -2.00 -16.21 -6.46
N LYS A 139 -3.18 -16.56 -6.95
CA LYS A 139 -4.33 -16.97 -6.14
C LYS A 139 -3.98 -18.06 -5.11
N TYR A 140 -3.23 -19.08 -5.51
CA TYR A 140 -2.86 -20.19 -4.61
C TYR A 140 -1.83 -19.73 -3.55
N ILE A 141 -0.87 -18.89 -3.93
CA ILE A 141 0.14 -18.35 -3.01
C ILE A 141 -0.54 -17.47 -1.96
N VAL A 142 -1.41 -16.55 -2.41
CA VAL A 142 -2.17 -15.65 -1.53
C VAL A 142 -3.08 -16.45 -0.59
N ARG A 143 -3.80 -17.43 -1.09
CA ARG A 143 -4.61 -18.33 -0.25
C ARG A 143 -3.77 -19.08 0.78
N GLY A 144 -2.62 -19.61 0.37
CA GLY A 144 -1.68 -20.29 1.29
C GLY A 144 -1.16 -19.38 2.39
N PHE A 145 -0.98 -18.10 2.09
CA PHE A 145 -0.57 -17.12 3.10
C PHE A 145 -1.73 -16.71 4.02
N LEU A 146 -2.91 -16.41 3.47
CA LEU A 146 -4.01 -15.81 4.22
C LEU A 146 -4.84 -16.79 5.05
N ASN A 147 -4.99 -18.05 4.62
CA ASN A 147 -5.96 -18.99 5.22
C ASN A 147 -5.79 -19.25 6.73
N ASP A 148 -4.60 -19.09 7.27
CA ASP A 148 -4.30 -19.37 8.69
C ASP A 148 -4.22 -18.09 9.54
N LEU A 149 -4.73 -16.96 9.01
CA LEU A 149 -4.77 -15.69 9.73
C LEU A 149 -6.11 -15.52 10.46
N ASP A 150 -6.12 -14.66 11.46
CA ASP A 150 -7.33 -14.36 12.24
C ASP A 150 -8.16 -13.23 11.64
N GLY A 151 -7.57 -12.45 10.69
CA GLY A 151 -8.27 -11.44 9.94
C GLY A 151 -7.41 -10.75 8.88
N VAL A 152 -8.06 -10.12 7.91
CA VAL A 152 -7.41 -9.34 6.85
C VAL A 152 -8.04 -7.96 6.73
N ILE A 153 -7.19 -6.95 6.63
CA ILE A 153 -7.54 -5.58 6.29
C ILE A 153 -7.36 -5.40 4.78
N CYS A 154 -8.40 -4.93 4.12
CA CYS A 154 -8.42 -4.59 2.71
C CYS A 154 -8.36 -3.07 2.59
N PRO A 155 -7.35 -2.46 1.93
CA PRO A 155 -7.29 -1.00 1.76
C PRO A 155 -8.46 -0.42 0.96
N SER A 156 -9.14 -1.24 0.17
CA SER A 156 -10.28 -0.84 -0.65
C SER A 156 -11.24 -1.99 -0.92
N ARG A 157 -12.42 -1.66 -1.50
CA ARG A 157 -13.36 -2.66 -2.01
C ARG A 157 -12.80 -3.48 -3.16
N ILE A 158 -11.88 -2.92 -3.95
CA ILE A 158 -11.19 -3.67 -5.01
C ILE A 158 -10.49 -4.89 -4.41
N VAL A 159 -9.71 -4.66 -3.35
CA VAL A 159 -9.00 -5.74 -2.64
C VAL A 159 -9.97 -6.70 -1.95
N LEU A 160 -11.06 -6.19 -1.35
CA LEU A 160 -12.07 -7.05 -0.75
C LEU A 160 -12.67 -8.02 -1.79
N ASN A 161 -13.10 -7.50 -2.95
CA ASN A 161 -13.67 -8.28 -4.04
C ASN A 161 -12.66 -9.31 -4.57
N LEU A 162 -11.41 -8.91 -4.78
CA LEU A 162 -10.32 -9.82 -5.18
C LEU A 162 -10.16 -10.98 -4.21
N LEU A 163 -10.15 -10.71 -2.90
CA LEU A 163 -10.03 -11.74 -1.89
C LEU A 163 -11.28 -12.62 -1.78
N ASP A 164 -12.45 -12.10 -2.11
CA ASP A 164 -13.68 -12.89 -2.24
C ASP A 164 -13.63 -13.81 -3.46
N ASP A 165 -13.15 -13.35 -4.59
CA ASP A 165 -12.89 -14.18 -5.80
C ASP A 165 -11.83 -15.26 -5.54
N TYR A 166 -10.89 -14.97 -4.65
CA TYR A 166 -9.94 -15.96 -4.16
C TYR A 166 -10.52 -16.93 -3.14
N HIS A 167 -11.80 -16.76 -2.76
CA HIS A 167 -12.49 -17.56 -1.76
C HIS A 167 -11.81 -17.56 -0.39
N ILE A 168 -11.28 -16.43 0.03
CA ILE A 168 -10.73 -16.22 1.36
C ILE A 168 -11.91 -16.06 2.35
N LYS A 169 -12.00 -16.96 3.33
CA LYS A 169 -13.16 -17.06 4.25
C LYS A 169 -12.91 -16.44 5.63
N ILE A 170 -11.68 -16.01 5.93
CA ILE A 170 -11.37 -15.38 7.21
C ILE A 170 -12.04 -13.99 7.29
N PRO A 171 -12.24 -13.43 8.49
CA PRO A 171 -12.77 -12.08 8.65
C PRO A 171 -12.00 -11.06 7.82
N LYS A 172 -12.73 -10.26 7.02
CA LYS A 172 -12.18 -9.20 6.19
C LYS A 172 -12.86 -7.88 6.54
N ARG A 173 -12.13 -6.77 6.50
CA ARG A 173 -12.67 -5.43 6.68
C ARG A 173 -12.00 -4.46 5.72
N VAL A 174 -12.79 -3.61 5.06
CA VAL A 174 -12.27 -2.50 4.27
C VAL A 174 -11.88 -1.39 5.25
N ILE A 175 -10.60 -1.06 5.28
CA ILE A 175 -10.04 0.04 6.08
C ILE A 175 -8.98 0.72 5.22
N PRO A 176 -9.33 1.81 4.53
CA PRO A 176 -8.39 2.60 3.75
C PRO A 176 -7.28 3.18 4.63
N THR A 177 -6.08 3.25 4.10
CA THR A 177 -4.98 3.98 4.74
C THR A 177 -5.34 5.45 4.82
N GLY A 178 -5.23 6.03 6.01
CA GLY A 178 -5.41 7.45 6.21
C GLY A 178 -4.12 8.24 6.02
N ILE A 179 -4.27 9.54 5.79
CA ILE A 179 -3.14 10.49 5.65
C ILE A 179 -3.07 11.42 6.85
N LYS A 180 -1.89 11.96 7.11
CA LYS A 180 -1.70 13.01 8.12
C LYS A 180 -2.22 14.33 7.55
N LEU A 181 -3.36 14.79 8.05
CA LEU A 181 -3.99 16.00 7.53
C LEU A 181 -3.11 17.24 7.71
N GLU A 182 -2.28 17.27 8.76
CA GLU A 182 -1.34 18.36 9.04
C GLU A 182 -0.30 18.56 7.93
N ASP A 183 0.00 17.54 7.16
CA ASP A 183 0.95 17.63 6.03
C ASP A 183 0.33 18.35 4.82
N TYR A 184 -1.01 18.44 4.74
CA TYR A 184 -1.77 19.00 3.60
C TYR A 184 -2.62 20.22 3.96
N LEU A 185 -3.18 20.28 5.17
CA LEU A 185 -3.90 21.44 5.72
C LEU A 185 -2.90 22.50 6.23
N ARG A 186 -1.97 22.90 5.41
CA ARG A 186 -0.84 23.79 5.74
C ARG A 186 -1.29 25.25 5.78
N ASP A 187 -1.60 25.79 6.98
CA ASP A 187 -1.95 27.20 7.17
C ASP A 187 -0.77 28.16 6.89
N ASP A 188 0.46 27.64 6.92
CA ASP A 188 1.68 28.38 6.61
C ASP A 188 1.90 28.61 5.11
N ILE A 189 1.21 27.86 4.22
CA ILE A 189 1.24 28.11 2.76
C ILE A 189 0.32 29.28 2.43
N SER A 190 0.92 30.43 2.12
CA SER A 190 0.20 31.64 1.76
C SER A 190 -0.22 31.63 0.28
N GLN A 191 -1.19 32.50 -0.09
CA GLN A 191 -1.54 32.70 -1.50
C GLN A 191 -0.32 33.16 -2.34
N LYS A 192 0.60 33.92 -1.74
CA LYS A 192 1.84 34.34 -2.41
C LYS A 192 2.73 33.17 -2.79
N ASP A 193 2.79 32.12 -1.93
CA ASP A 193 3.60 30.92 -2.22
C ASP A 193 2.97 30.14 -3.39
N ILE A 194 1.65 30.04 -3.41
CA ILE A 194 0.87 29.43 -4.51
C ILE A 194 1.10 30.18 -5.82
N ASP A 195 0.96 31.51 -5.80
CA ASP A 195 1.14 32.36 -6.98
C ASP A 195 2.59 32.29 -7.50
N SER A 196 3.57 32.28 -6.58
CA SER A 196 4.98 32.13 -6.93
C SER A 196 5.26 30.80 -7.61
N LEU A 197 4.72 29.69 -7.08
CA LEU A 197 4.88 28.37 -7.69
C LEU A 197 4.25 28.32 -9.08
N ARG A 198 3.04 28.90 -9.28
CA ARG A 198 2.40 28.95 -10.59
C ARG A 198 3.25 29.73 -11.60
N VAL A 199 3.85 30.85 -11.19
CA VAL A 199 4.78 31.64 -12.03
C VAL A 199 6.02 30.81 -12.39
N ASP A 200 6.63 30.14 -11.42
CA ASP A 200 7.82 29.30 -11.63
C ASP A 200 7.55 28.14 -12.59
N LEU A 201 6.33 27.59 -12.55
CA LEU A 201 5.85 26.55 -13.47
C LEU A 201 5.38 27.13 -14.82
N GLY A 202 5.40 28.45 -14.98
CA GLY A 202 4.91 29.12 -16.19
C GLY A 202 3.41 28.96 -16.41
N VAL A 203 2.62 28.83 -15.34
CA VAL A 203 1.15 28.80 -15.37
C VAL A 203 0.62 30.22 -15.20
N ALA A 204 -0.08 30.75 -16.18
CA ALA A 204 -0.65 32.09 -16.10
C ALA A 204 -1.85 32.12 -15.13
N ASN A 205 -2.19 33.31 -14.63
CA ASN A 205 -3.30 33.45 -13.66
C ASN A 205 -4.68 33.10 -14.23
N ASP A 206 -4.83 33.13 -15.55
CA ASP A 206 -6.05 32.79 -16.26
C ASP A 206 -6.00 31.40 -16.92
N GLU A 207 -4.94 30.62 -16.63
CA GLU A 207 -4.82 29.22 -17.06
C GLU A 207 -5.27 28.28 -15.95
N THR A 208 -5.98 27.21 -16.33
CA THR A 208 -6.30 26.07 -15.45
C THR A 208 -5.09 25.16 -15.34
N MET A 209 -4.65 24.89 -14.12
CA MET A 209 -3.55 23.97 -13.81
C MET A 209 -4.07 22.58 -13.47
N LEU A 210 -3.78 21.59 -14.31
CA LEU A 210 -3.96 20.18 -14.01
C LEU A 210 -2.67 19.62 -13.40
N LEU A 211 -2.76 18.93 -12.27
CA LEU A 211 -1.62 18.32 -11.60
C LEU A 211 -1.68 16.80 -11.70
N SER A 212 -0.67 16.18 -12.28
CA SER A 212 -0.41 14.74 -12.15
C SER A 212 0.80 14.51 -11.27
N LEU A 213 0.63 13.87 -10.12
CA LEU A 213 1.69 13.65 -9.14
C LEU A 213 1.78 12.16 -8.80
N SER A 214 2.88 11.51 -9.21
CA SER A 214 3.12 10.09 -8.94
C SER A 214 4.57 9.70 -9.28
N ARG A 215 4.95 8.44 -8.95
CA ARG A 215 6.08 7.80 -9.62
C ARG A 215 5.76 7.68 -11.11
N ILE A 216 6.65 8.11 -11.98
CA ILE A 216 6.44 8.05 -13.43
C ILE A 216 6.79 6.65 -13.95
N SER A 217 5.77 5.82 -14.10
CA SER A 217 5.86 4.45 -14.59
C SER A 217 4.62 4.14 -15.46
N SER A 218 4.72 3.15 -16.34
CA SER A 218 3.69 2.88 -17.35
C SER A 218 2.30 2.60 -16.77
N GLU A 219 2.25 1.95 -15.60
CA GLU A 219 0.99 1.64 -14.90
C GLU A 219 0.24 2.86 -14.36
N LYS A 220 0.90 4.03 -14.27
CA LYS A 220 0.24 5.29 -13.87
C LYS A 220 -0.53 5.94 -15.01
N ASN A 221 -0.35 5.42 -16.21
CA ASN A 221 -1.08 5.79 -17.41
C ASN A 221 -1.13 7.30 -17.72
N ILE A 222 -0.01 8.02 -17.43
CA ILE A 222 0.10 9.46 -17.75
C ILE A 222 0.07 9.66 -19.27
N GLN A 223 0.51 8.66 -20.04
CA GLN A 223 0.44 8.67 -21.50
C GLN A 223 -0.99 8.84 -22.02
N ALA A 224 -2.01 8.29 -21.35
CA ALA A 224 -3.40 8.52 -21.74
C ALA A 224 -3.78 10.00 -21.56
N VAL A 225 -3.37 10.62 -20.44
CA VAL A 225 -3.61 12.06 -20.23
C VAL A 225 -2.96 12.89 -21.34
N LEU A 226 -1.70 12.61 -21.70
CA LEU A 226 -1.01 13.31 -22.78
C LEU A 226 -1.67 13.07 -24.13
N SER A 227 -2.11 11.86 -24.43
CA SER A 227 -2.71 11.50 -25.72
C SER A 227 -4.04 12.22 -26.00
N HIS A 228 -4.84 12.47 -24.94
CA HIS A 228 -6.11 13.21 -25.06
C HIS A 228 -5.98 14.71 -24.79
N PHE A 229 -4.80 15.19 -24.39
CA PHE A 229 -4.58 16.60 -24.09
C PHE A 229 -4.69 17.54 -25.30
N PRO A 230 -4.31 17.15 -26.55
CA PRO A 230 -4.58 17.98 -27.73
C PRO A 230 -6.06 18.31 -27.95
N GLU A 231 -6.97 17.37 -27.66
CA GLU A 231 -8.41 17.57 -27.72
C GLU A 231 -8.86 18.65 -26.72
N VAL A 232 -8.38 18.55 -25.47
CA VAL A 232 -8.64 19.55 -24.43
C VAL A 232 -8.15 20.93 -24.86
N LEU A 233 -6.92 21.02 -25.40
CA LEU A 233 -6.33 22.30 -25.83
C LEU A 233 -7.04 22.92 -27.05
N THR A 234 -7.69 22.11 -27.88
CA THR A 234 -8.52 22.60 -29.02
C THR A 234 -9.72 23.34 -28.50
N GLU A 235 -10.43 22.84 -27.50
CA GLU A 235 -11.63 23.44 -26.91
C GLU A 235 -11.27 24.52 -25.88
N ASN A 236 -10.19 24.29 -25.07
CA ASN A 236 -9.72 25.25 -24.07
C ASN A 236 -8.19 25.38 -24.08
N PRO A 237 -7.64 26.36 -24.82
CA PRO A 237 -6.20 26.58 -24.90
C PRO A 237 -5.58 27.14 -23.59
N LYS A 238 -6.41 27.48 -22.60
CA LYS A 238 -5.97 27.99 -21.27
C LYS A 238 -5.87 26.89 -20.24
N VAL A 239 -5.42 25.70 -20.63
CA VAL A 239 -5.12 24.59 -19.73
C VAL A 239 -3.64 24.28 -19.78
N LYS A 240 -3.06 23.96 -18.65
CA LYS A 240 -1.67 23.53 -18.50
C LYS A 240 -1.57 22.30 -17.63
N LEU A 241 -0.81 21.31 -18.07
CA LEU A 241 -0.56 20.07 -17.32
C LEU A 241 0.80 20.16 -16.64
N VAL A 242 0.84 19.93 -15.33
CA VAL A 242 2.06 19.83 -14.54
C VAL A 242 2.22 18.39 -14.06
N VAL A 243 3.30 17.74 -14.48
CA VAL A 243 3.65 16.36 -14.13
C VAL A 243 4.77 16.39 -13.10
N VAL A 244 4.45 15.98 -11.87
CA VAL A 244 5.38 15.95 -10.74
C VAL A 244 5.77 14.51 -10.43
N GLY A 245 7.06 14.27 -10.35
CA GLY A 245 7.63 12.98 -10.06
C GLY A 245 8.75 12.58 -11.02
N ASP A 246 9.28 11.38 -10.83
CA ASP A 246 10.30 10.80 -11.70
C ASP A 246 10.11 9.29 -11.76
N GLY A 247 10.69 8.66 -12.77
CA GLY A 247 10.62 7.22 -12.94
C GLY A 247 11.07 6.75 -14.31
N PRO A 248 11.06 5.42 -14.53
CA PRO A 248 11.62 4.82 -15.74
C PRO A 248 10.91 5.24 -17.05
N TYR A 249 9.71 5.80 -16.94
CA TYR A 249 8.88 6.20 -18.09
C TYR A 249 8.92 7.70 -18.37
N SER A 250 9.76 8.48 -17.64
CA SER A 250 9.81 9.95 -17.74
C SER A 250 10.25 10.44 -19.12
N ASP A 251 11.26 9.79 -19.72
CA ASP A 251 11.77 10.22 -21.02
C ASP A 251 10.80 9.87 -22.14
N ASP A 252 10.11 8.73 -22.06
CA ASP A 252 9.09 8.34 -23.04
C ASP A 252 7.93 9.35 -23.07
N LEU A 253 7.49 9.84 -21.89
CA LEU A 253 6.42 10.85 -21.80
C LEU A 253 6.84 12.21 -22.38
N LYS A 254 8.10 12.62 -22.20
CA LYS A 254 8.62 13.85 -22.82
C LYS A 254 8.65 13.74 -24.35
N VAL A 255 9.06 12.57 -24.87
CA VAL A 255 9.03 12.29 -26.32
C VAL A 255 7.59 12.34 -26.83
N LEU A 256 6.65 11.70 -26.12
CA LEU A 256 5.23 11.71 -26.50
C LEU A 256 4.65 13.15 -26.53
N ALA A 257 4.96 13.97 -25.51
CA ALA A 257 4.51 15.35 -25.45
C ALA A 257 5.00 16.17 -26.65
N LYS A 258 6.22 15.89 -27.13
CA LYS A 258 6.80 16.53 -28.32
C LYS A 258 6.14 16.01 -29.61
N GLU A 259 5.92 14.72 -29.73
CA GLU A 259 5.25 14.11 -30.90
C GLU A 259 3.80 14.63 -31.05
N LEU A 260 3.13 14.96 -29.94
CA LEU A 260 1.78 15.53 -29.90
C LEU A 260 1.75 17.07 -30.04
N ASP A 261 2.90 17.73 -30.17
CA ASP A 261 3.05 19.21 -30.24
C ASP A 261 2.43 19.96 -29.05
N ILE A 262 2.51 19.36 -27.85
CA ILE A 262 1.96 19.93 -26.60
C ILE A 262 3.04 20.29 -25.57
N GLU A 263 4.31 20.22 -25.91
CA GLU A 263 5.43 20.45 -24.96
C GLU A 263 5.39 21.84 -24.29
N SER A 264 4.83 22.85 -24.97
CA SER A 264 4.65 24.20 -24.38
C SER A 264 3.56 24.27 -23.31
N LYS A 265 2.68 23.26 -23.26
CA LYS A 265 1.53 23.15 -22.35
C LYS A 265 1.72 22.08 -21.26
N VAL A 266 2.87 21.36 -21.27
CA VAL A 266 3.18 20.32 -20.29
C VAL A 266 4.49 20.66 -19.57
N VAL A 267 4.47 20.67 -18.25
CA VAL A 267 5.65 20.92 -17.41
C VAL A 267 6.01 19.63 -16.66
N PHE A 268 7.24 19.15 -16.86
CA PHE A 268 7.80 18.03 -16.09
C PHE A 268 8.77 18.59 -15.02
N THR A 269 8.40 18.50 -13.75
CA THR A 269 9.21 19.08 -12.66
C THR A 269 10.34 18.15 -12.18
N GLY A 270 10.24 16.84 -12.44
CA GLY A 270 11.04 15.84 -11.75
C GLY A 270 10.57 15.62 -10.31
N MET A 271 11.42 14.99 -9.49
CA MET A 271 11.13 14.74 -8.08
C MET A 271 11.06 16.04 -7.28
N VAL A 272 10.03 16.15 -6.44
CA VAL A 272 9.90 17.23 -5.44
C VAL A 272 10.03 16.66 -4.03
N ASN A 273 10.41 17.49 -3.05
CA ASN A 273 10.45 17.06 -1.66
C ASN A 273 9.02 16.83 -1.15
N HIS A 274 8.87 15.88 -0.23
CA HIS A 274 7.56 15.57 0.35
C HIS A 274 6.92 16.79 1.07
N GLU A 275 7.74 17.66 1.63
CA GLU A 275 7.30 18.89 2.32
C GLU A 275 6.70 19.93 1.36
N ASP A 276 7.08 19.87 0.08
CA ASP A 276 6.62 20.79 -0.96
C ASP A 276 5.35 20.29 -1.68
N VAL A 277 4.99 19.01 -1.51
CA VAL A 277 3.87 18.38 -2.24
C VAL A 277 2.55 19.13 -1.99
N ALA A 278 2.31 19.59 -0.76
CA ALA A 278 1.08 20.30 -0.41
C ALA A 278 0.87 21.60 -1.20
N VAL A 279 1.95 22.35 -1.48
CA VAL A 279 1.83 23.59 -2.26
C VAL A 279 1.50 23.30 -3.72
N TYR A 280 1.98 22.17 -4.30
CA TYR A 280 1.61 21.75 -5.64
C TYR A 280 0.12 21.41 -5.76
N TYR A 281 -0.43 20.65 -4.78
CA TYR A 281 -1.87 20.39 -4.76
C TYR A 281 -2.67 21.69 -4.65
N ARG A 282 -2.31 22.58 -3.72
CA ARG A 282 -3.02 23.85 -3.51
C ARG A 282 -2.88 24.84 -4.68
N ALA A 283 -1.82 24.74 -5.48
CA ALA A 283 -1.62 25.54 -6.67
C ALA A 283 -2.44 25.01 -7.88
N ALA A 284 -2.80 23.74 -7.87
CA ALA A 284 -3.57 23.12 -8.93
C ALA A 284 -5.07 23.39 -8.78
N ASP A 285 -5.74 23.56 -9.90
CA ASP A 285 -7.20 23.65 -9.96
C ASP A 285 -7.83 22.25 -9.89
N PHE A 286 -7.15 21.23 -10.46
CA PHE A 286 -7.54 19.82 -10.41
C PHE A 286 -6.33 18.91 -10.33
N PHE A 287 -6.47 17.82 -9.59
CA PHE A 287 -5.55 16.68 -9.63
C PHE A 287 -6.07 15.67 -10.66
N ILE A 288 -5.21 15.21 -11.59
CA ILE A 288 -5.61 14.29 -12.66
C ILE A 288 -4.83 12.99 -12.61
N SER A 289 -5.54 11.85 -12.77
CA SER A 289 -4.94 10.52 -12.85
C SER A 289 -5.75 9.58 -13.73
N ALA A 290 -5.11 9.00 -14.73
CA ALA A 290 -5.68 7.95 -15.58
C ALA A 290 -5.23 6.52 -15.15
N SER A 291 -4.65 6.36 -13.95
CA SER A 291 -4.19 5.07 -13.44
C SER A 291 -5.34 4.08 -13.22
N THR A 292 -5.19 2.87 -13.74
CA THR A 292 -6.15 1.76 -13.58
C THR A 292 -5.69 0.70 -12.57
N SER A 293 -4.46 0.82 -12.04
CA SER A 293 -3.79 -0.20 -11.21
C SER A 293 -3.68 0.15 -9.73
N GLU A 294 -4.47 1.12 -9.24
CA GLU A 294 -4.40 1.55 -7.85
C GLU A 294 -5.22 0.64 -6.94
N THR A 295 -4.59 0.14 -5.89
CA THR A 295 -5.33 -0.54 -4.79
C THR A 295 -6.07 0.45 -3.90
N GLN A 296 -5.53 1.65 -3.74
CA GLN A 296 -6.11 2.80 -3.04
C GLN A 296 -5.69 4.12 -3.68
N GLY A 297 -4.37 4.39 -3.80
CA GLY A 297 -3.82 5.64 -4.32
C GLY A 297 -3.94 6.79 -3.30
N LEU A 298 -2.89 6.98 -2.50
CA LEU A 298 -2.89 8.04 -1.47
C LEU A 298 -2.96 9.44 -2.07
N THR A 299 -2.47 9.64 -3.28
CA THR A 299 -2.48 10.93 -4.00
C THR A 299 -3.87 11.51 -4.17
N TYR A 300 -4.91 10.69 -4.29
CA TYR A 300 -6.30 11.16 -4.32
C TYR A 300 -6.73 11.76 -2.98
N THR A 301 -6.40 11.09 -1.87
CA THR A 301 -6.73 11.59 -0.53
C THR A 301 -5.89 12.82 -0.16
N GLU A 302 -4.64 12.88 -0.61
CA GLU A 302 -3.75 14.04 -0.46
C GLU A 302 -4.30 15.26 -1.19
N SER A 303 -4.77 15.09 -2.43
CA SER A 303 -5.43 16.12 -3.21
C SER A 303 -6.67 16.67 -2.51
N LEU A 304 -7.58 15.78 -2.08
CA LEU A 304 -8.79 16.19 -1.36
C LEU A 304 -8.49 16.88 -0.03
N ALA A 305 -7.47 16.44 0.70
CA ALA A 305 -7.04 17.09 1.93
C ALA A 305 -6.51 18.51 1.68
N SER A 306 -5.86 18.73 0.55
CA SER A 306 -5.39 20.05 0.11
C SER A 306 -6.50 20.96 -0.45
N GLY A 307 -7.72 20.44 -0.57
CA GLY A 307 -8.86 21.15 -1.14
C GLY A 307 -8.93 21.12 -2.66
N THR A 308 -8.16 20.29 -3.33
CA THR A 308 -8.07 20.19 -4.79
C THR A 308 -8.92 19.02 -5.28
N PRO A 309 -9.95 19.28 -6.12
CA PRO A 309 -10.81 18.24 -6.68
C PRO A 309 -10.05 17.31 -7.64
N VAL A 310 -10.56 16.10 -7.79
CA VAL A 310 -9.91 15.02 -8.53
C VAL A 310 -10.60 14.79 -9.88
N ILE A 311 -9.83 14.58 -10.95
CA ILE A 311 -10.29 14.00 -12.22
C ILE A 311 -9.60 12.65 -12.37
N ALA A 312 -10.34 11.53 -12.33
CA ALA A 312 -9.68 10.22 -12.31
C ALA A 312 -10.47 9.13 -13.04
N HIS A 313 -9.71 8.09 -13.47
CA HIS A 313 -10.32 6.86 -13.96
C HIS A 313 -11.04 6.16 -12.82
N GLY A 314 -12.37 6.04 -12.93
CA GLY A 314 -13.26 5.50 -11.89
C GLY A 314 -13.01 4.03 -11.60
N ASN A 315 -13.14 3.68 -10.33
CA ASN A 315 -13.08 2.32 -9.82
C ASN A 315 -13.84 2.24 -8.49
N PRO A 316 -14.15 1.04 -7.95
CA PRO A 316 -14.94 0.90 -6.72
C PRO A 316 -14.41 1.64 -5.48
N TYR A 317 -13.13 1.95 -5.42
CA TYR A 317 -12.57 2.78 -4.35
C TYR A 317 -12.85 4.27 -4.59
N LEU A 318 -12.65 4.74 -5.81
CA LEU A 318 -12.89 6.14 -6.17
C LEU A 318 -14.37 6.48 -6.20
N ASP A 319 -15.25 5.52 -6.53
CA ASP A 319 -16.71 5.70 -6.42
C ASP A 319 -17.15 6.00 -4.98
N ASP A 320 -16.49 5.37 -3.99
CA ASP A 320 -16.74 5.65 -2.57
C ASP A 320 -16.04 6.96 -2.10
N LEU A 321 -14.90 7.31 -2.67
CA LEU A 321 -14.12 8.49 -2.27
C LEU A 321 -14.68 9.77 -2.88
N ILE A 322 -15.05 9.75 -4.16
CA ILE A 322 -15.58 10.88 -4.95
C ILE A 322 -17.11 10.74 -5.00
N ASP A 323 -17.75 10.78 -3.85
CA ASP A 323 -19.20 10.59 -3.66
C ASP A 323 -20.04 11.88 -3.87
N ASP A 324 -19.38 12.99 -4.16
CA ASP A 324 -20.01 14.28 -4.49
C ASP A 324 -19.16 15.01 -5.54
N LYS A 325 -19.80 15.73 -6.47
CA LYS A 325 -19.14 16.51 -7.53
C LYS A 325 -18.11 17.52 -7.00
N MET A 326 -18.28 18.00 -5.77
CA MET A 326 -17.31 18.90 -5.15
C MET A 326 -15.93 18.27 -4.91
N PHE A 327 -15.86 16.94 -4.86
CA PHE A 327 -14.61 16.20 -4.70
C PHE A 327 -13.97 15.81 -6.03
N GLY A 328 -14.72 15.86 -7.14
CA GLY A 328 -14.16 15.62 -8.46
C GLY A 328 -15.10 14.95 -9.45
N THR A 329 -14.52 14.55 -10.57
CA THR A 329 -15.17 13.92 -11.71
C THR A 329 -14.48 12.59 -12.03
N LEU A 330 -15.28 11.53 -12.25
CA LEU A 330 -14.77 10.22 -12.64
C LEU A 330 -15.15 9.92 -14.09
N PHE A 331 -14.19 9.38 -14.85
CA PHE A 331 -14.42 8.79 -16.16
C PHE A 331 -14.14 7.29 -16.12
N TYR A 332 -14.78 6.49 -16.97
CA TYR A 332 -14.67 5.03 -16.94
C TYR A 332 -14.11 4.42 -18.21
N ARG A 333 -14.03 5.20 -19.29
CA ARG A 333 -13.42 4.81 -20.56
C ARG A 333 -12.38 5.87 -20.92
N GLU A 334 -11.28 5.46 -21.49
CA GLU A 334 -10.18 6.37 -21.83
C GLU A 334 -10.62 7.46 -22.80
N GLU A 335 -11.51 7.13 -23.75
CA GLU A 335 -12.09 8.07 -24.71
C GLU A 335 -12.93 9.19 -24.05
N ASP A 336 -13.40 9.02 -22.82
CA ASP A 336 -14.18 10.04 -22.10
C ASP A 336 -13.27 11.03 -21.33
N LEU A 337 -11.94 10.85 -21.36
CA LEU A 337 -10.99 11.63 -20.56
C LEU A 337 -10.99 13.12 -20.89
N ALA A 338 -10.98 13.47 -22.18
CA ALA A 338 -10.99 14.87 -22.62
C ALA A 338 -12.28 15.57 -22.18
N ASP A 339 -13.43 14.94 -22.38
CA ASP A 339 -14.73 15.46 -21.97
C ASP A 339 -14.80 15.63 -20.45
N ALA A 340 -14.30 14.66 -19.68
CA ALA A 340 -14.26 14.74 -18.20
C ALA A 340 -13.41 15.92 -17.70
N ILE A 341 -12.31 16.24 -18.36
CA ILE A 341 -11.49 17.42 -18.05
C ILE A 341 -12.28 18.70 -18.37
N LEU A 342 -12.88 18.81 -19.55
CA LEU A 342 -13.61 19.98 -19.99
C LEU A 342 -14.85 20.23 -19.12
N ASP A 343 -15.60 19.18 -18.78
CA ASP A 343 -16.76 19.25 -17.88
C ASP A 343 -16.37 19.72 -16.48
N ALA A 344 -15.27 19.16 -15.93
CA ALA A 344 -14.77 19.57 -14.61
C ALA A 344 -14.36 21.05 -14.57
N ILE A 345 -13.75 21.57 -15.64
CA ILE A 345 -13.37 22.98 -15.77
C ILE A 345 -14.61 23.87 -15.89
N ALA A 346 -15.60 23.45 -16.69
CA ALA A 346 -16.83 24.22 -16.93
C ALA A 346 -17.73 24.28 -15.68
N GLU A 347 -17.79 23.20 -14.92
CA GLU A 347 -18.59 23.05 -13.69
C GLU A 347 -17.74 23.17 -12.43
N THR A 348 -16.81 24.14 -12.34
CA THR A 348 -15.92 24.29 -11.16
C THR A 348 -16.72 24.14 -9.87
N PRO A 349 -16.44 23.12 -9.06
CA PRO A 349 -17.27 22.76 -7.92
C PRO A 349 -17.13 23.79 -6.79
N VAL A 350 -18.26 24.13 -6.16
CA VAL A 350 -18.26 24.95 -4.94
C VAL A 350 -18.07 24.05 -3.72
N MET A 351 -17.02 24.28 -2.96
CA MET A 351 -16.69 23.52 -1.78
C MET A 351 -17.68 23.78 -0.63
N ASP A 352 -18.45 22.77 -0.23
CA ASP A 352 -19.21 22.80 1.02
C ASP A 352 -18.28 22.47 2.20
N ALA A 353 -18.05 23.44 3.07
CA ALA A 353 -17.11 23.32 4.18
C ALA A 353 -17.44 22.17 5.14
N LYS A 354 -18.74 21.90 5.39
CA LYS A 354 -19.16 20.82 6.29
C LYS A 354 -18.88 19.44 5.68
N LYS A 355 -19.29 19.23 4.44
CA LYS A 355 -19.01 17.99 3.71
C LYS A 355 -17.51 17.75 3.57
N HIS A 356 -16.73 18.81 3.29
CA HIS A 356 -15.28 18.70 3.24
C HIS A 356 -14.69 18.27 4.58
N GLN A 357 -15.12 18.86 5.69
CA GLN A 357 -14.65 18.46 7.02
C GLN A 357 -15.02 17.01 7.38
N GLU A 358 -16.21 16.55 7.01
CA GLU A 358 -16.61 15.15 7.16
C GLU A 358 -15.70 14.21 6.33
N LYS A 359 -15.40 14.59 5.08
CA LYS A 359 -14.47 13.84 4.21
C LYS A 359 -13.06 13.81 4.81
N LEU A 360 -12.53 14.94 5.28
CA LEU A 360 -11.24 15.03 5.94
C LEU A 360 -11.13 14.06 7.11
N TYR A 361 -12.17 13.95 7.95
CA TYR A 361 -12.16 12.96 9.02
C TYR A 361 -12.05 11.53 8.50
N THR A 362 -12.81 11.16 7.46
CA THR A 362 -12.82 9.79 6.92
C THR A 362 -11.51 9.37 6.28
N ILE A 363 -10.77 10.33 5.69
CA ILE A 363 -9.45 10.08 5.08
C ILE A 363 -8.27 10.30 6.03
N SER A 364 -8.52 10.68 7.28
CA SER A 364 -7.47 11.01 8.25
C SER A 364 -6.73 9.79 8.77
N ALA A 365 -5.47 10.00 9.15
CA ALA A 365 -4.66 9.03 9.87
C ALA A 365 -5.32 8.59 11.19
N GLU A 366 -5.96 9.54 11.90
CA GLU A 366 -6.68 9.27 13.16
C GLU A 366 -7.81 8.24 12.95
N HIS A 367 -8.67 8.47 11.93
CA HIS A 367 -9.76 7.55 11.60
C HIS A 367 -9.24 6.17 11.20
N PHE A 368 -8.16 6.13 10.41
CA PHE A 368 -7.48 4.90 10.02
C PHE A 368 -6.98 4.12 11.24
N GLY A 369 -6.20 4.76 12.13
CA GLY A 369 -5.68 4.13 13.32
C GLY A 369 -6.78 3.60 14.25
N LYS A 370 -7.86 4.36 14.46
CA LYS A 370 -9.04 3.93 15.25
C LYS A 370 -9.74 2.74 14.62
N SER A 371 -9.91 2.75 13.30
CA SER A 371 -10.58 1.67 12.56
C SER A 371 -9.77 0.36 12.59
N VAL A 372 -8.45 0.44 12.46
CA VAL A 372 -7.56 -0.72 12.58
C VAL A 372 -7.58 -1.26 14.01
N TYR A 373 -7.53 -0.40 15.01
CA TYR A 373 -7.61 -0.84 16.41
C TYR A 373 -8.95 -1.50 16.74
N ALA A 374 -10.06 -0.96 16.25
CA ALA A 374 -11.38 -1.61 16.40
C ALA A 374 -11.40 -3.01 15.78
N PHE A 375 -10.77 -3.19 14.60
CA PHE A 375 -10.64 -4.52 13.99
C PHE A 375 -9.79 -5.48 14.82
N TYR A 376 -8.71 -5.00 15.45
CA TYR A 376 -7.92 -5.84 16.37
C TYR A 376 -8.76 -6.33 17.56
N LEU A 377 -9.61 -5.46 18.13
CA LEU A 377 -10.50 -5.84 19.23
C LEU A 377 -11.48 -6.94 18.81
N ASP A 378 -12.07 -6.84 17.61
CA ASP A 378 -13.00 -7.85 17.10
C ASP A 378 -12.31 -9.21 16.90
N VAL A 379 -11.08 -9.20 16.37
CA VAL A 379 -10.25 -10.41 16.23
C VAL A 379 -9.95 -11.04 17.60
N LEU A 380 -9.57 -10.25 18.59
CA LEU A 380 -9.29 -10.71 19.95
C LEU A 380 -10.53 -11.30 20.65
N ILE A 381 -11.70 -10.72 20.43
CA ILE A 381 -12.99 -11.23 20.97
C ILE A 381 -13.34 -12.57 20.31
N SER A 382 -13.21 -12.66 19.00
CA SER A 382 -13.46 -13.87 18.24
C SER A 382 -12.55 -15.04 18.70
N GLU A 383 -11.27 -14.79 18.89
CA GLU A 383 -10.31 -15.80 19.38
C GLU A 383 -10.61 -16.28 20.80
N LYS A 384 -11.03 -15.37 21.69
CA LYS A 384 -11.45 -15.75 23.05
C LYS A 384 -12.70 -16.61 23.02
N SER A 385 -13.63 -16.35 22.12
CA SER A 385 -14.86 -17.14 21.95
C SER A 385 -14.56 -18.55 21.43
N LYS A 386 -13.71 -18.67 20.40
CA LYS A 386 -13.24 -19.97 19.87
C LYS A 386 -12.53 -20.82 20.93
N LYS A 387 -11.69 -20.19 21.77
CA LYS A 387 -11.00 -20.88 22.88
C LYS A 387 -11.97 -21.37 23.95
N LYS A 388 -13.03 -20.60 24.28
CA LYS A 388 -14.09 -21.03 25.21
C LYS A 388 -14.91 -22.19 24.67
N GLU A 389 -15.28 -22.16 23.40
CA GLU A 389 -15.99 -23.26 22.74
C GLU A 389 -15.19 -24.56 22.72
N LYS A 390 -13.91 -24.49 22.31
CA LYS A 390 -13.00 -25.65 22.36
C LYS A 390 -12.87 -26.21 23.78
N PHE A 391 -12.76 -25.36 24.78
CA PHE A 391 -12.70 -25.78 26.19
C PHE A 391 -14.03 -26.44 26.64
N SER A 392 -15.17 -25.87 26.28
CA SER A 392 -16.50 -26.45 26.57
C SER A 392 -16.71 -27.81 25.91
N LEU A 393 -16.26 -27.98 24.65
CA LEU A 393 -16.32 -29.26 23.94
C LEU A 393 -15.36 -30.31 24.54
N THR A 394 -14.21 -29.89 25.04
CA THR A 394 -13.24 -30.78 25.70
C THR A 394 -13.74 -31.26 27.07
N VAL A 395 -14.48 -30.41 27.79
CA VAL A 395 -15.07 -30.76 29.08
C VAL A 395 -16.30 -31.69 28.92
N LYS A 396 -17.03 -31.61 27.77
CA LYS A 396 -18.15 -32.49 27.46
C LYS A 396 -17.77 -33.83 26.83
N GLY A 397 -16.54 -33.97 26.33
CA GLY A 397 -16.01 -35.18 25.69
C GLY A 397 -14.91 -35.82 26.52
N SER A 398 -15.28 -36.77 27.41
CA SER A 398 -14.37 -37.61 28.17
C SER A 398 -13.38 -38.35 27.25
N LYS A 399 -12.08 -38.17 27.57
CA LYS A 399 -10.96 -39.14 27.36
C LYS A 399 -11.00 -39.96 26.08
N THR A 400 -10.26 -39.58 25.07
CA THR A 400 -9.23 -40.39 24.38
C THR A 400 -8.70 -39.67 23.12
N ASP A 401 -7.38 -39.58 23.02
CA ASP A 401 -6.58 -39.61 21.79
C ASP A 401 -6.91 -38.66 20.63
N ARG A 402 -6.73 -37.33 20.80
CA ARG A 402 -6.70 -36.39 19.67
C ARG A 402 -5.57 -35.35 19.71
N SER A 403 -4.68 -35.41 20.69
CA SER A 403 -3.62 -34.40 20.89
C SER A 403 -2.44 -34.51 19.90
N ILE A 404 -2.35 -35.60 19.12
CA ILE A 404 -1.23 -35.86 18.20
C ILE A 404 -1.55 -35.51 16.73
N LYS A 405 -2.84 -35.36 16.36
CA LYS A 405 -3.21 -35.05 14.97
C LYS A 405 -3.09 -33.59 14.58
N LEU A 406 -3.14 -32.63 15.52
CA LEU A 406 -3.07 -31.21 15.25
C LEU A 406 -1.66 -30.68 14.97
N ALA A 407 -0.63 -31.37 15.45
CA ALA A 407 0.77 -31.04 15.11
C ALA A 407 1.16 -31.46 13.68
N LYS A 408 0.46 -32.42 13.08
CA LYS A 408 0.75 -32.89 11.71
C LYS A 408 0.04 -32.10 10.61
N THR A 409 -1.01 -31.34 10.91
CA THR A 409 -1.76 -30.56 9.91
C THR A 409 -1.17 -29.17 9.69
N ALA A 410 -0.37 -28.65 10.61
CA ALA A 410 0.35 -27.37 10.45
C ALA A 410 1.58 -27.46 9.52
N ILE A 411 1.94 -28.67 9.05
CA ILE A 411 3.15 -28.92 8.25
C ILE A 411 2.84 -29.34 6.80
N SER A 412 1.59 -29.38 6.38
CA SER A 412 1.26 -29.72 4.99
C SER A 412 1.12 -28.50 4.09
N LEU A 413 2.19 -27.73 3.94
CA LEU A 413 2.44 -27.02 2.68
C LEU A 413 2.76 -28.09 1.63
N PRO A 414 2.19 -28.01 0.41
CA PRO A 414 2.55 -28.97 -0.63
C PRO A 414 4.05 -28.87 -0.89
N SER A 415 4.78 -29.94 -0.63
CA SER A 415 6.25 -30.01 -0.79
C SER A 415 6.75 -29.61 -2.20
N GLN A 416 5.88 -29.55 -3.17
CA GLN A 416 6.16 -29.10 -4.53
C GLN A 416 6.30 -27.58 -4.67
N ALA A 417 5.55 -26.75 -3.92
CA ALA A 417 5.65 -25.29 -4.00
C ALA A 417 6.97 -24.78 -3.34
N VAL A 418 7.35 -25.40 -2.22
CA VAL A 418 8.63 -25.09 -1.54
C VAL A 418 9.80 -25.56 -2.40
N LYS A 419 9.70 -26.70 -3.08
CA LYS A 419 10.74 -27.16 -4.02
C LYS A 419 10.87 -26.27 -5.26
N ALA A 420 9.78 -25.74 -5.81
CA ALA A 420 9.82 -24.84 -6.96
C ALA A 420 10.51 -23.52 -6.62
N THR A 421 10.20 -22.92 -5.46
CA THR A 421 10.82 -21.66 -5.03
C THR A 421 12.28 -21.83 -4.60
N ALA A 422 12.63 -22.96 -3.98
CA ALA A 422 14.00 -23.29 -3.62
C ALA A 422 14.87 -23.68 -4.84
N MET A 423 14.34 -24.42 -5.82
CA MET A 423 15.11 -24.85 -6.99
C MET A 423 15.40 -23.72 -8.00
N THR A 424 14.56 -22.69 -8.08
CA THR A 424 14.82 -21.54 -8.98
C THR A 424 15.88 -20.62 -8.39
N SER A 425 16.01 -20.55 -7.06
CA SER A 425 17.04 -19.74 -6.39
C SER A 425 18.42 -20.42 -6.34
N VAL A 426 18.50 -21.74 -6.48
CA VAL A 426 19.73 -22.54 -6.25
C VAL A 426 20.58 -22.69 -7.52
N LYS A 427 20.07 -22.34 -8.71
CA LYS A 427 20.86 -22.52 -9.95
C LYS A 427 21.90 -21.42 -10.21
N VAL A 428 21.98 -20.35 -9.42
CA VAL A 428 22.89 -19.21 -9.68
C VAL A 428 23.87 -18.90 -8.54
N VAL A 429 23.71 -19.48 -7.35
CA VAL A 429 24.68 -19.28 -6.26
C VAL A 429 25.01 -20.63 -5.66
N LYS A 430 26.30 -21.01 -5.65
CA LYS A 430 26.79 -22.09 -4.78
C LYS A 430 26.47 -21.72 -3.34
N ALA A 431 25.29 -22.13 -2.86
CA ALA A 431 24.92 -21.94 -1.47
C ALA A 431 25.96 -22.65 -0.58
N PRO A 432 26.41 -22.05 0.52
CA PRO A 432 27.25 -22.71 1.49
C PRO A 432 26.55 -24.00 2.00
N LYS A 433 27.27 -25.08 2.15
CA LYS A 433 26.75 -26.38 2.62
C LYS A 433 25.89 -26.31 3.89
N HIS A 434 26.15 -25.38 4.78
CA HIS A 434 25.37 -25.04 5.97
C HIS A 434 23.89 -24.73 5.70
N LEU A 435 23.48 -24.17 4.54
CA LEU A 435 22.08 -23.86 4.28
C LEU A 435 21.27 -25.12 3.98
N ILE A 436 21.93 -26.13 3.39
CA ILE A 436 21.32 -27.43 3.07
C ILE A 436 21.13 -28.25 4.35
N GLU A 437 22.03 -28.16 5.31
CA GLU A 437 21.91 -28.84 6.60
C GLU A 437 20.80 -28.24 7.47
N ILE A 438 20.69 -26.90 7.53
CA ILE A 438 19.62 -26.22 8.29
C ILE A 438 18.21 -26.56 7.77
N VAL A 439 18.05 -26.73 6.46
CA VAL A 439 16.77 -27.14 5.87
C VAL A 439 16.49 -28.62 6.12
N ARG A 440 17.52 -29.44 6.22
CA ARG A 440 17.39 -30.87 6.49
C ARG A 440 17.03 -31.15 7.97
N ASP A 441 17.68 -30.47 8.91
CA ASP A 441 17.37 -30.54 10.36
C ASP A 441 16.02 -29.91 10.74
N PHE A 442 15.35 -29.26 9.78
CA PHE A 442 14.01 -28.70 9.95
C PHE A 442 12.91 -29.60 9.35
N LEU A 443 13.30 -30.57 8.52
CA LEU A 443 12.40 -31.49 7.81
C LEU A 443 12.40 -32.90 8.42
N ASP A 444 13.35 -33.23 9.29
CA ASP A 444 13.40 -34.41 10.17
C ASP A 444 12.89 -34.05 11.59
#